data_fef0759e2ed6f40f0d406868c3e3ec08
#
_entry.id   fef0759e2ed6f40f0d406868c3e3ec08
#
_cell.length_a   1.000
_cell.length_b   1.000
_cell.length_c   1.000
_cell.angle_alpha   90.00
_cell.angle_beta   90.00
_cell.angle_gamma   90.00
#
_symmetry.space_group_name_H-M   'P 1'
#
loop_
_entity.id
_entity.type
_entity.pdbx_description
1 polymer ?
#
loop_
_entity_poly.entity_id
_entity_poly.type
_entity_poly.pdbx_seq_one_letter_code
_entity_poly.pdbx_strand_id
1 'polypeptide(L)'
;MNQEKKFIRHMAANTIFLFVAILVILILSQKENYARQRQQIDGYIDELSERTAQHVGDILADKKSAIDSIAFLYGTSLKEPEVDYSYLEELEQTSGFDRIRFVNLQGESYTSEGKLADVTDREYYQKGIQGEDGITIVMNSRFSNERMLGTYAPVYYDGKICGVMVGFLDEEDVAQILKTQLYNYPAETMIVNCDGTVLGEYVEQKEMAVENIVTDMSGLKAKEKDTVSEALQSGKKVHCILEDDVRGETQGYLVPIEGTDWMLLQLFPPEVAKKLVKEVNTDENFAMGLVALVMIWFGIQSAYSYKKRTDMIHKREASNRVASLLQNVADDFICLIDVNLKTEQEEQFRLSKGEKITDWAQGNFDYTNCIERYARQVVSEKDRDRFMEATRLDKLKKVLAEQKDFYLEYDAMIGGEECRLQGKFTICEEGFKEA
;
A
#
# COMPACT_ATOMS: atom_id res chain seq x y z
N MET A 1 0.66 36.18 -30.56
CA MET A 1 1.53 36.18 -29.36
C MET A 1 0.78 36.13 -28.03
N ASN A 2 -0.22 37.01 -27.74
CA ASN A 2 -0.95 36.97 -26.46
C ASN A 2 -1.90 35.80 -26.31
N GLN A 3 -2.54 35.33 -27.37
CA GLN A 3 -3.45 34.19 -27.33
C GLN A 3 -2.73 32.84 -27.17
N GLU A 4 -1.58 32.65 -27.79
CA GLU A 4 -0.77 31.44 -27.64
C GLU A 4 -0.18 31.27 -26.23
N LYS A 5 0.34 32.37 -25.66
CA LYS A 5 0.81 32.39 -24.25
C LYS A 5 -0.33 32.06 -23.27
N LYS A 6 -1.54 32.54 -23.57
CA LYS A 6 -2.74 32.25 -22.76
C LYS A 6 -3.13 30.78 -22.88
N PHE A 7 -3.12 30.21 -24.08
CA PHE A 7 -3.41 28.78 -24.33
C PHE A 7 -2.40 27.87 -23.62
N ILE A 8 -1.11 28.18 -23.69
CA ILE A 8 -0.05 27.40 -23.03
C ILE A 8 -0.19 27.45 -21.50
N ARG A 9 -0.53 28.63 -20.93
CA ARG A 9 -0.80 28.77 -19.49
C ARG A 9 -2.02 27.94 -19.07
N HIS A 10 -3.10 27.93 -19.84
CA HIS A 10 -4.27 27.10 -19.54
C HIS A 10 -3.95 25.60 -19.63
N MET A 11 -3.16 25.18 -20.61
CA MET A 11 -2.72 23.78 -20.72
C MET A 11 -1.88 23.35 -19.51
N ALA A 12 -0.90 24.16 -19.10
CA ALA A 12 -0.09 23.90 -17.90
C ALA A 12 -0.95 23.87 -16.63
N ALA A 13 -1.88 24.81 -16.47
CA ALA A 13 -2.80 24.83 -15.35
C ALA A 13 -3.70 23.60 -15.29
N ASN A 14 -4.24 23.16 -16.43
CA ASN A 14 -5.06 21.94 -16.51
C ASN A 14 -4.24 20.67 -16.18
N THR A 15 -2.99 20.60 -16.64
CA THR A 15 -2.10 19.47 -16.30
C THR A 15 -1.79 19.43 -14.81
N ILE A 16 -1.50 20.58 -14.18
CA ILE A 16 -1.28 20.68 -12.74
C ILE A 16 -2.55 20.32 -11.97
N PHE A 17 -3.71 20.82 -12.41
CA PHE A 17 -4.99 20.49 -11.79
C PHE A 17 -5.30 18.98 -11.85
N LEU A 18 -5.09 18.36 -13.00
CA LEU A 18 -5.26 16.91 -13.16
C LEU A 18 -4.32 16.12 -12.22
N PHE A 19 -3.09 16.58 -12.09
CA PHE A 19 -2.08 16.00 -11.22
C PHE A 19 -2.49 16.06 -9.74
N VAL A 20 -2.95 17.23 -9.30
CA VAL A 20 -3.46 17.41 -7.93
C VAL A 20 -4.71 16.58 -7.69
N ALA A 21 -5.63 16.51 -8.66
CA ALA A 21 -6.85 15.70 -8.54
C ALA A 21 -6.52 14.20 -8.40
N ILE A 22 -5.60 13.66 -9.20
CA ILE A 22 -5.16 12.27 -9.09
C ILE A 22 -4.50 12.01 -7.72
N LEU A 23 -3.65 12.92 -7.25
CA LEU A 23 -2.99 12.81 -5.95
C LEU A 23 -4.02 12.75 -4.80
N VAL A 24 -5.03 13.63 -4.85
CA VAL A 24 -6.12 13.66 -3.85
C VAL A 24 -6.92 12.35 -3.89
N ILE A 25 -7.26 11.84 -5.07
CA ILE A 25 -7.97 10.57 -5.23
C ILE A 25 -7.15 9.40 -4.64
N LEU A 26 -5.84 9.36 -4.90
CA LEU A 26 -4.95 8.34 -4.35
C LEU A 26 -4.89 8.38 -2.81
N ILE A 27 -4.78 9.58 -2.22
CA ILE A 27 -4.76 9.74 -0.75
C ILE A 27 -6.10 9.30 -0.14
N LEU A 28 -7.23 9.66 -0.75
CA LEU A 28 -8.56 9.26 -0.28
C LEU A 28 -8.77 7.75 -0.40
N SER A 29 -8.38 7.16 -1.54
CA SER A 29 -8.42 5.71 -1.76
C SER A 29 -7.58 4.96 -0.73
N GLN A 30 -6.38 5.44 -0.43
CA GLN A 30 -5.52 4.82 0.59
C GLN A 30 -6.16 4.86 1.99
N LYS A 31 -6.78 5.99 2.36
CA LYS A 31 -7.47 6.11 3.64
C LYS A 31 -8.65 5.14 3.76
N GLU A 32 -9.44 4.99 2.68
CA GLU A 32 -10.55 4.02 2.65
C GLU A 32 -10.05 2.58 2.71
N ASN A 33 -9.00 2.23 1.95
CA ASN A 33 -8.42 0.89 1.97
C ASN A 33 -7.88 0.54 3.35
N TYR A 34 -7.16 1.46 4.00
CA TYR A 34 -6.68 1.26 5.37
C TYR A 34 -7.83 0.99 6.34
N ALA A 35 -8.93 1.75 6.26
CA ALA A 35 -10.10 1.54 7.11
C ALA A 35 -10.78 0.19 6.86
N ARG A 36 -10.93 -0.22 5.58
CA ARG A 36 -11.48 -1.52 5.20
C ARG A 36 -10.61 -2.69 5.68
N GLN A 37 -9.29 -2.59 5.52
CA GLN A 37 -8.36 -3.62 5.97
C GLN A 37 -8.39 -3.76 7.50
N ARG A 38 -8.42 -2.65 8.24
CA ARG A 38 -8.59 -2.69 9.68
C ARG A 38 -9.88 -3.39 10.07
N GLN A 39 -10.99 -3.05 9.45
CA GLN A 39 -12.27 -3.71 9.70
C GLN A 39 -12.25 -5.21 9.37
N GLN A 40 -11.56 -5.63 8.31
CA GLN A 40 -11.38 -7.03 7.96
C GLN A 40 -10.54 -7.78 9.01
N ILE A 41 -9.47 -7.15 9.52
CA ILE A 41 -8.62 -7.74 10.56
C ILE A 41 -9.40 -7.85 11.87
N ASP A 42 -10.14 -6.80 12.27
CA ASP A 42 -10.98 -6.85 13.46
C ASP A 42 -12.05 -7.94 13.33
N GLY A 43 -12.68 -8.10 12.16
CA GLY A 43 -13.62 -9.18 11.89
C GLY A 43 -12.99 -10.57 11.92
N TYR A 44 -11.76 -10.71 11.42
CA TYR A 44 -11.03 -11.99 11.49
C TYR A 44 -10.64 -12.36 12.91
N ILE A 45 -10.23 -11.39 13.73
CA ILE A 45 -9.89 -11.62 15.14
C ILE A 45 -11.16 -11.99 15.91
N ASP A 46 -12.29 -11.34 15.67
CA ASP A 46 -13.59 -11.67 16.29
C ASP A 46 -13.98 -13.12 15.97
N GLU A 47 -13.91 -13.53 14.69
CA GLU A 47 -14.17 -14.90 14.26
C GLU A 47 -13.19 -15.92 14.89
N LEU A 48 -11.91 -15.56 14.99
CA LEU A 48 -10.91 -16.41 15.65
C LEU A 48 -11.24 -16.61 17.12
N SER A 49 -11.63 -15.53 17.81
CA SER A 49 -12.01 -15.58 19.23
C SER A 49 -13.26 -16.43 19.48
N GLU A 50 -14.27 -16.34 18.61
CA GLU A 50 -15.45 -17.20 18.65
C GLU A 50 -15.08 -18.69 18.43
N ARG A 51 -14.27 -18.98 17.44
CA ARG A 51 -13.80 -20.37 17.18
C ARG A 51 -12.97 -20.92 18.34
N THR A 52 -12.14 -20.08 18.97
CA THR A 52 -11.37 -20.51 20.14
C THR A 52 -12.29 -20.80 21.31
N ALA A 53 -13.28 -19.93 21.58
CA ALA A 53 -14.26 -20.15 22.65
C ALA A 53 -15.07 -21.43 22.42
N GLN A 54 -15.49 -21.67 21.16
CA GLN A 54 -16.17 -22.93 20.80
C GLN A 54 -15.27 -24.14 21.02
N HIS A 55 -14.01 -24.09 20.56
CA HIS A 55 -13.05 -25.19 20.75
C HIS A 55 -12.80 -25.50 22.23
N VAL A 56 -12.68 -24.47 23.07
CA VAL A 56 -12.58 -24.64 24.52
C VAL A 56 -13.85 -25.27 25.08
N GLY A 57 -15.03 -24.81 24.66
CA GLY A 57 -16.31 -25.41 25.05
C GLY A 57 -16.43 -26.88 24.67
N ASP A 58 -16.04 -27.24 23.46
CA ASP A 58 -16.02 -28.65 22.98
C ASP A 58 -15.10 -29.53 23.85
N ILE A 59 -13.89 -29.03 24.15
CA ILE A 59 -12.95 -29.79 25.04
C ILE A 59 -13.55 -29.99 26.43
N LEU A 60 -14.15 -28.95 27.00
CA LEU A 60 -14.80 -29.02 28.31
C LEU A 60 -15.96 -30.02 28.31
N ALA A 61 -16.77 -30.04 27.27
CA ALA A 61 -17.87 -30.97 27.07
C ALA A 61 -17.35 -32.44 26.91
N ASP A 62 -16.27 -32.61 26.16
CA ASP A 62 -15.62 -33.92 26.00
C ASP A 62 -15.05 -34.44 27.33
N LYS A 63 -14.38 -33.57 28.11
CA LYS A 63 -13.87 -33.93 29.44
C LYS A 63 -14.99 -34.26 30.41
N LYS A 64 -16.11 -33.51 30.36
CA LYS A 64 -17.31 -33.83 31.16
C LYS A 64 -17.89 -35.22 30.76
N SER A 65 -18.04 -35.49 29.47
CA SER A 65 -18.54 -36.79 28.99
C SER A 65 -17.59 -37.91 29.37
N ALA A 66 -16.28 -37.67 29.37
CA ALA A 66 -15.30 -38.67 29.79
C ALA A 66 -15.44 -39.02 31.27
N ILE A 67 -15.57 -38.00 32.17
CA ILE A 67 -15.74 -38.26 33.62
C ILE A 67 -17.05 -38.97 33.91
N ASP A 68 -18.15 -38.64 33.21
CA ASP A 68 -19.43 -39.35 33.31
C ASP A 68 -19.27 -40.83 32.99
N SER A 69 -18.57 -41.13 31.88
CA SER A 69 -18.30 -42.53 31.50
C SER A 69 -17.42 -43.28 32.48
N ILE A 70 -16.41 -42.59 33.02
CA ILE A 70 -15.50 -43.15 34.02
C ILE A 70 -16.28 -43.42 35.34
N ALA A 71 -17.09 -42.45 35.78
CA ALA A 71 -17.92 -42.63 36.97
C ALA A 71 -18.89 -43.81 36.86
N PHE A 72 -19.51 -43.96 35.69
CA PHE A 72 -20.38 -45.09 35.39
C PHE A 72 -19.62 -46.41 35.40
N LEU A 73 -18.48 -46.52 34.72
CA LEU A 73 -17.66 -47.73 34.66
C LEU A 73 -17.11 -48.09 36.03
N TYR A 74 -16.62 -47.09 36.78
CA TYR A 74 -16.13 -47.29 38.15
C TYR A 74 -17.22 -47.89 39.01
N GLY A 75 -18.41 -47.25 39.06
CA GLY A 75 -19.52 -47.73 39.84
C GLY A 75 -20.03 -49.11 39.52
N THR A 76 -20.00 -49.50 38.24
CA THR A 76 -20.39 -50.83 37.78
C THR A 76 -19.33 -51.91 38.06
N SER A 77 -18.06 -51.52 38.22
CA SER A 77 -16.95 -52.43 38.53
C SER A 77 -16.87 -52.78 40.04
N LEU A 78 -17.44 -51.93 40.89
CA LEU A 78 -17.42 -52.11 42.36
C LEU A 78 -18.16 -53.40 42.74
N LYS A 79 -17.56 -54.18 43.62
CA LYS A 79 -18.19 -55.34 44.24
C LYS A 79 -18.88 -54.98 45.54
N GLU A 80 -18.35 -53.96 46.20
CA GLU A 80 -18.82 -53.39 47.45
C GLU A 80 -18.65 -51.87 47.33
N PRO A 81 -19.39 -51.02 48.08
CA PRO A 81 -19.29 -49.59 47.98
C PRO A 81 -18.03 -49.05 48.71
N GLU A 82 -16.91 -49.70 48.47
CA GLU A 82 -15.60 -49.34 48.97
C GLU A 82 -14.69 -48.87 47.84
N VAL A 83 -13.56 -48.24 48.19
CA VAL A 83 -12.62 -47.69 47.23
C VAL A 83 -11.82 -48.80 46.53
N ASP A 84 -11.90 -48.88 45.21
CA ASP A 84 -11.04 -49.76 44.40
C ASP A 84 -9.78 -49.03 43.97
N TYR A 85 -8.71 -49.17 44.74
CA TYR A 85 -7.44 -48.50 44.50
C TYR A 85 -6.75 -48.96 43.21
N SER A 86 -6.89 -50.25 42.86
CA SER A 86 -6.27 -50.76 41.65
C SER A 86 -6.89 -50.21 40.37
N TYR A 87 -8.22 -49.97 40.43
CA TYR A 87 -8.93 -49.40 39.32
C TYR A 87 -8.69 -47.87 39.22
N LEU A 88 -8.54 -47.18 40.36
CA LEU A 88 -8.12 -45.77 40.36
C LEU A 88 -6.74 -45.59 39.72
N GLU A 89 -5.78 -46.51 39.99
CA GLU A 89 -4.46 -46.48 39.38
C GLU A 89 -4.52 -46.62 37.81
N GLU A 90 -5.37 -47.58 37.35
CA GLU A 90 -5.58 -47.73 35.91
C GLU A 90 -6.19 -46.51 35.27
N LEU A 91 -7.16 -45.87 35.94
CA LEU A 91 -7.82 -44.66 35.46
C LEU A 91 -6.87 -43.47 35.44
N GLU A 92 -6.00 -43.27 36.44
CA GLU A 92 -4.99 -42.23 36.46
C GLU A 92 -4.02 -42.33 35.27
N GLN A 93 -3.71 -43.55 34.80
CA GLN A 93 -2.81 -43.77 33.67
C GLN A 93 -3.47 -43.66 32.31
N THR A 94 -4.77 -43.89 32.19
CA THR A 94 -5.44 -44.09 30.89
C THR A 94 -6.51 -43.05 30.56
N SER A 95 -6.96 -42.28 31.54
CA SER A 95 -8.14 -41.42 31.39
C SER A 95 -7.91 -40.12 30.62
N GLY A 96 -6.65 -39.70 30.45
CA GLY A 96 -6.32 -38.38 29.88
C GLY A 96 -6.65 -37.18 30.78
N PHE A 97 -6.79 -37.45 32.10
CA PHE A 97 -6.76 -36.43 33.16
C PHE A 97 -5.42 -36.54 33.89
N ASP A 98 -4.92 -35.39 34.36
CA ASP A 98 -3.66 -35.37 35.12
C ASP A 98 -3.83 -36.05 36.51
N ARG A 99 -5.03 -35.93 37.03
CA ARG A 99 -5.36 -36.50 38.31
C ARG A 99 -6.83 -36.97 38.34
N ILE A 100 -7.06 -38.21 38.76
CA ILE A 100 -8.39 -38.75 39.03
C ILE A 100 -8.54 -38.99 40.52
N ARG A 101 -9.72 -38.71 41.04
CA ARG A 101 -10.04 -38.91 42.43
C ARG A 101 -11.46 -39.45 42.61
N PHE A 102 -11.60 -40.39 43.52
CA PHE A 102 -12.90 -40.80 44.02
C PHE A 102 -13.14 -40.12 45.37
N VAL A 103 -14.32 -39.56 45.57
CA VAL A 103 -14.74 -38.95 46.82
C VAL A 103 -15.93 -39.73 47.38
N ASN A 104 -15.81 -40.27 48.58
CA ASN A 104 -16.88 -41.04 49.22
C ASN A 104 -18.00 -40.13 49.78
N LEU A 105 -19.08 -40.70 50.28
CA LEU A 105 -20.21 -39.98 50.86
C LEU A 105 -19.86 -39.15 52.12
N GLN A 106 -18.72 -39.40 52.73
CA GLN A 106 -18.22 -38.66 53.90
C GLN A 106 -17.36 -37.48 53.49
N GLY A 107 -17.16 -37.27 52.19
CA GLY A 107 -16.33 -36.20 51.65
C GLY A 107 -14.84 -36.48 51.72
N GLU A 108 -14.46 -37.75 51.90
CA GLU A 108 -13.07 -38.17 51.88
C GLU A 108 -12.64 -38.44 50.46
N SER A 109 -11.61 -37.74 49.99
CA SER A 109 -11.03 -37.89 48.68
C SER A 109 -9.93 -38.93 48.65
N TYR A 110 -9.95 -39.80 47.63
CA TYR A 110 -9.03 -40.95 47.45
C TYR A 110 -8.32 -40.88 46.11
N THR A 111 -7.07 -41.26 46.11
CA THR A 111 -6.23 -41.57 44.92
C THR A 111 -5.87 -43.05 44.96
N SER A 112 -5.13 -43.51 43.94
CA SER A 112 -4.52 -44.87 43.93
C SER A 112 -3.61 -45.12 45.13
N GLU A 113 -3.01 -44.09 45.71
CA GLU A 113 -2.10 -44.15 46.86
C GLU A 113 -2.82 -44.17 48.19
N GLY A 114 -4.13 -43.90 48.25
CA GLY A 114 -4.94 -43.89 49.45
C GLY A 114 -5.73 -42.62 49.68
N LYS A 115 -6.17 -42.44 50.94
CA LYS A 115 -6.93 -41.29 51.39
C LYS A 115 -6.05 -40.04 51.33
N LEU A 116 -6.56 -39.02 50.69
CA LEU A 116 -5.82 -37.78 50.47
C LEU A 116 -6.28 -36.63 51.46
N ALA A 117 -7.57 -36.29 51.44
CA ALA A 117 -8.11 -35.19 52.25
C ALA A 117 -9.62 -35.21 52.34
N ASP A 118 -10.16 -34.38 53.25
CA ASP A 118 -11.56 -34.00 53.33
C ASP A 118 -11.83 -32.87 52.35
N VAL A 119 -12.90 -33.02 51.54
CA VAL A 119 -13.31 -32.06 50.49
C VAL A 119 -14.79 -31.70 50.60
N THR A 120 -15.38 -31.86 51.75
CA THR A 120 -16.80 -31.54 52.00
C THR A 120 -17.20 -30.10 51.69
N ASP A 121 -16.26 -29.18 51.77
CA ASP A 121 -16.42 -27.73 51.43
C ASP A 121 -16.33 -27.46 49.93
N ARG A 122 -15.98 -28.43 49.09
CA ARG A 122 -15.79 -28.24 47.65
C ARG A 122 -17.10 -28.35 46.89
N GLU A 123 -17.30 -27.41 45.95
CA GLU A 123 -18.51 -27.30 45.11
C GLU A 123 -18.79 -28.61 44.35
N TYR A 124 -17.78 -29.22 43.73
CA TYR A 124 -17.91 -30.45 42.97
C TYR A 124 -18.41 -31.63 43.84
N TYR A 125 -18.01 -31.67 45.10
CA TYR A 125 -18.52 -32.68 46.05
C TYR A 125 -19.98 -32.38 46.42
N GLN A 126 -20.29 -31.14 46.81
CA GLN A 126 -21.63 -30.77 47.28
C GLN A 126 -22.68 -30.98 46.18
N LYS A 127 -22.37 -30.67 44.93
CA LYS A 127 -23.23 -30.89 43.76
C LYS A 127 -23.26 -32.34 43.36
N GLY A 128 -22.11 -33.02 43.30
CA GLY A 128 -21.99 -34.41 42.90
C GLY A 128 -22.77 -35.38 43.76
N ILE A 129 -22.77 -35.21 45.08
CA ILE A 129 -23.60 -36.05 46.01
C ILE A 129 -25.10 -35.78 45.85
N GLN A 130 -25.52 -34.71 45.22
CA GLN A 130 -26.92 -34.43 44.86
C GLN A 130 -27.31 -35.02 43.51
N GLY A 131 -26.37 -35.68 42.83
CA GLY A 131 -26.59 -36.30 41.53
C GLY A 131 -26.31 -35.39 40.33
N GLU A 132 -25.70 -34.24 40.58
CA GLU A 132 -25.29 -33.28 39.51
C GLU A 132 -23.89 -33.66 39.00
N ASP A 133 -23.71 -33.55 37.74
CA ASP A 133 -22.41 -33.59 37.03
C ASP A 133 -22.04 -32.20 36.53
N GLY A 134 -20.77 -31.92 36.34
CA GLY A 134 -20.38 -30.58 35.91
C GLY A 134 -18.88 -30.34 35.79
N ILE A 135 -18.59 -29.08 35.57
CA ILE A 135 -17.23 -28.56 35.51
C ILE A 135 -17.01 -27.67 36.76
N THR A 136 -15.80 -27.74 37.30
CA THR A 136 -15.43 -26.96 38.50
C THR A 136 -14.01 -26.44 38.36
N ILE A 137 -13.70 -25.39 39.12
CA ILE A 137 -12.34 -24.88 39.22
C ILE A 137 -11.92 -24.87 40.67
N VAL A 138 -10.76 -25.41 40.94
CA VAL A 138 -10.10 -25.36 42.23
C VAL A 138 -9.03 -24.30 42.19
N MET A 139 -9.36 -23.10 42.72
CA MET A 139 -8.45 -21.94 42.69
C MET A 139 -7.20 -22.16 43.55
N ASN A 140 -7.32 -22.92 44.65
CA ASN A 140 -6.22 -23.23 45.55
C ASN A 140 -6.32 -24.72 45.91
N SER A 141 -5.55 -25.54 45.20
CA SER A 141 -5.40 -26.92 45.59
C SER A 141 -4.76 -27.03 47.00
N ARG A 142 -5.32 -27.85 47.88
CA ARG A 142 -4.73 -28.09 49.21
C ARG A 142 -3.38 -28.78 49.15
N PHE A 143 -3.01 -29.29 47.97
CA PHE A 143 -1.83 -30.13 47.77
C PHE A 143 -0.72 -29.47 46.97
N SER A 144 -1.07 -28.63 45.96
CA SER A 144 -0.10 -28.01 45.06
C SER A 144 -0.15 -26.50 45.09
N ASN A 145 -1.17 -25.89 45.74
CA ASN A 145 -1.43 -24.47 45.67
C ASN A 145 -1.61 -23.91 44.25
N GLU A 146 -1.94 -24.81 43.32
CA GLU A 146 -2.15 -24.52 41.92
C GLU A 146 -3.63 -24.39 41.58
N ARG A 147 -3.95 -23.70 40.50
CA ARG A 147 -5.28 -23.73 39.90
C ARG A 147 -5.45 -25.04 39.13
N MET A 148 -6.61 -25.65 39.27
CA MET A 148 -6.94 -26.86 38.52
C MET A 148 -8.34 -26.73 37.94
N LEU A 149 -8.48 -27.08 36.66
CA LEU A 149 -9.77 -27.28 36.02
C LEU A 149 -10.23 -28.72 36.31
N GLY A 150 -11.43 -28.89 36.80
CA GLY A 150 -11.96 -30.23 37.13
C GLY A 150 -13.32 -30.45 36.48
N THR A 151 -13.57 -31.74 36.18
CA THR A 151 -14.90 -32.21 35.82
C THR A 151 -15.30 -33.26 36.83
N TYR A 152 -16.57 -33.35 37.21
CA TYR A 152 -17.06 -34.27 38.21
C TYR A 152 -18.38 -34.91 37.80
N ALA A 153 -18.57 -36.14 38.27
CA ALA A 153 -19.79 -36.91 38.07
C ALA A 153 -20.13 -37.79 39.28
N PRO A 154 -21.42 -38.00 39.59
CA PRO A 154 -21.84 -38.92 40.65
C PRO A 154 -21.52 -40.36 40.24
N VAL A 155 -21.03 -41.13 41.22
CA VAL A 155 -20.80 -42.56 41.07
C VAL A 155 -21.98 -43.31 41.68
N TYR A 156 -22.58 -44.21 40.88
CA TYR A 156 -23.71 -45.04 41.30
C TYR A 156 -23.31 -46.50 41.54
N TYR A 157 -23.63 -47.00 42.68
CA TYR A 157 -23.56 -48.44 43.02
C TYR A 157 -24.95 -48.93 43.39
N ASP A 158 -25.42 -49.97 42.72
CA ASP A 158 -26.77 -50.54 42.88
C ASP A 158 -27.89 -49.48 42.85
N GLY A 159 -27.74 -48.51 41.90
CA GLY A 159 -28.69 -47.44 41.68
C GLY A 159 -28.72 -46.35 42.73
N LYS A 160 -27.78 -46.34 43.68
CA LYS A 160 -27.60 -45.29 44.69
C LYS A 160 -26.27 -44.60 44.51
N ILE A 161 -26.23 -43.30 44.80
CA ILE A 161 -24.96 -42.56 44.79
C ILE A 161 -24.10 -43.10 45.91
N CYS A 162 -22.87 -43.55 45.59
CA CYS A 162 -21.88 -44.01 46.55
C CYS A 162 -20.69 -43.06 46.68
N GLY A 163 -20.57 -42.09 45.82
CA GLY A 163 -19.51 -41.08 45.83
C GLY A 163 -19.53 -40.18 44.61
N VAL A 164 -18.47 -39.45 44.41
CA VAL A 164 -18.24 -38.54 43.27
C VAL A 164 -16.89 -38.86 42.64
N MET A 165 -16.86 -39.06 41.32
CA MET A 165 -15.63 -39.15 40.58
C MET A 165 -15.25 -37.72 40.10
N VAL A 166 -13.97 -37.37 40.21
CA VAL A 166 -13.45 -36.03 39.78
C VAL A 166 -12.16 -36.25 39.00
N GLY A 167 -12.13 -35.68 37.83
CA GLY A 167 -10.92 -35.62 37.00
C GLY A 167 -10.41 -34.19 36.91
N PHE A 168 -9.13 -33.96 37.07
CA PHE A 168 -8.51 -32.63 37.04
C PHE A 168 -7.51 -32.58 35.87
N LEU A 169 -7.48 -31.36 35.29
CA LEU A 169 -6.41 -30.85 34.43
C LEU A 169 -5.63 -29.82 35.23
N ASP A 170 -4.32 -29.84 35.15
CA ASP A 170 -3.48 -28.83 35.80
C ASP A 170 -3.36 -27.54 34.97
N GLU A 171 -2.68 -26.57 35.52
CA GLU A 171 -2.54 -25.24 34.89
C GLU A 171 -1.81 -25.29 33.54
N GLU A 172 -0.84 -26.23 33.37
CA GLU A 172 -0.07 -26.36 32.14
C GLU A 172 -0.92 -26.93 30.99
N ASP A 173 -1.75 -27.94 31.28
CA ASP A 173 -2.66 -28.51 30.28
C ASP A 173 -3.76 -27.51 29.89
N VAL A 174 -4.31 -26.77 30.85
CA VAL A 174 -5.25 -25.68 30.56
C VAL A 174 -4.60 -24.61 29.68
N ALA A 175 -3.36 -24.22 29.97
CA ALA A 175 -2.63 -23.26 29.15
C ALA A 175 -2.38 -23.78 27.72
N GLN A 176 -2.11 -25.09 27.54
CA GLN A 176 -1.98 -25.67 26.19
C GLN A 176 -3.29 -25.62 25.41
N ILE A 177 -4.42 -25.88 26.04
CA ILE A 177 -5.77 -25.77 25.46
C ILE A 177 -6.04 -24.32 25.00
N LEU A 178 -5.63 -23.34 25.79
CA LEU A 178 -5.85 -21.91 25.52
C LEU A 178 -4.87 -21.30 24.52
N LYS A 179 -3.80 -22.01 24.19
CA LYS A 179 -2.75 -21.51 23.32
C LYS A 179 -3.27 -21.27 21.91
N THR A 180 -3.45 -20.02 21.56
CA THR A 180 -3.91 -19.58 20.24
C THR A 180 -2.87 -18.65 19.60
N GLN A 181 -2.71 -18.73 18.28
CA GLN A 181 -1.80 -17.89 17.52
C GLN A 181 -2.53 -17.21 16.37
N LEU A 182 -2.28 -15.93 16.22
CA LEU A 182 -2.70 -15.13 15.09
C LEU A 182 -1.46 -14.79 14.25
N TYR A 183 -1.30 -15.38 13.06
CA TYR A 183 -0.16 -15.12 12.16
C TYR A 183 1.21 -15.20 12.86
N ASN A 184 1.45 -16.25 13.63
CA ASN A 184 2.66 -16.46 14.45
C ASN A 184 2.83 -15.51 15.64
N TYR A 185 1.80 -14.72 16.00
CA TYR A 185 1.77 -13.97 17.24
C TYR A 185 0.90 -14.68 18.25
N PRO A 186 1.42 -15.03 19.41
CA PRO A 186 0.61 -15.64 20.46
C PRO A 186 -0.43 -14.63 20.96
N ALA A 187 -1.67 -15.08 21.07
CA ALA A 187 -2.69 -14.33 21.77
C ALA A 187 -2.62 -14.70 23.26
N GLU A 188 -2.70 -13.71 24.13
CA GLU A 188 -2.96 -13.99 25.54
C GLU A 188 -4.43 -14.39 25.67
N THR A 189 -4.70 -15.55 26.24
CA THR A 189 -6.04 -16.10 26.31
C THR A 189 -6.35 -16.47 27.75
N MET A 190 -7.52 -16.06 28.24
CA MET A 190 -7.97 -16.29 29.62
C MET A 190 -9.39 -16.82 29.63
N ILE A 191 -9.67 -17.76 30.50
CA ILE A 191 -11.03 -18.13 30.89
C ILE A 191 -11.38 -17.30 32.10
N VAL A 192 -12.52 -16.61 32.07
CA VAL A 192 -12.97 -15.73 33.14
C VAL A 192 -14.40 -16.07 33.53
N ASN A 193 -14.72 -15.94 34.80
CA ASN A 193 -16.11 -16.11 35.27
C ASN A 193 -16.88 -14.78 35.20
N CYS A 194 -18.16 -14.80 35.62
CA CYS A 194 -19.05 -13.63 35.57
C CYS A 194 -18.63 -12.45 36.48
N ASP A 195 -17.73 -12.63 37.43
CA ASP A 195 -17.19 -11.54 38.28
C ASP A 195 -15.82 -11.03 37.77
N GLY A 196 -15.32 -11.61 36.67
CA GLY A 196 -14.05 -11.25 36.09
C GLY A 196 -12.84 -12.00 36.67
N THR A 197 -13.04 -12.94 37.60
CA THR A 197 -11.96 -13.78 38.12
C THR A 197 -11.40 -14.67 37.01
N VAL A 198 -10.07 -14.70 36.87
CA VAL A 198 -9.37 -15.55 35.92
C VAL A 198 -9.30 -16.97 36.41
N LEU A 199 -9.89 -17.88 35.70
CA LEU A 199 -10.01 -19.29 36.01
C LEU A 199 -8.86 -20.13 35.42
N GLY A 200 -8.39 -19.76 34.24
CA GLY A 200 -7.26 -20.35 33.54
C GLY A 200 -6.72 -19.38 32.52
N GLU A 201 -5.44 -19.48 32.23
CA GLU A 201 -4.80 -18.53 31.32
C GLU A 201 -3.65 -19.12 30.52
N TYR A 202 -3.45 -18.58 29.33
CA TYR A 202 -2.22 -18.66 28.55
C TYR A 202 -1.67 -17.26 28.36
N VAL A 203 -0.53 -16.95 28.98
CA VAL A 203 0.21 -15.71 28.84
C VAL A 203 1.66 -16.03 28.49
N GLU A 204 2.25 -15.26 27.60
CA GLU A 204 3.64 -15.49 27.17
C GLU A 204 4.64 -15.17 28.28
N GLN A 205 4.30 -14.19 29.11
CA GLN A 205 5.13 -13.75 30.23
C GLN A 205 4.31 -13.86 31.52
N LYS A 206 4.79 -14.67 32.45
CA LYS A 206 4.08 -14.91 33.73
C LYS A 206 3.87 -13.64 34.57
N GLU A 207 4.72 -12.63 34.38
CA GLU A 207 4.55 -11.32 35.04
C GLU A 207 3.31 -10.56 34.57
N MET A 208 2.70 -11.00 33.47
CA MET A 208 1.46 -10.46 32.93
C MET A 208 0.19 -11.14 33.46
N ALA A 209 0.33 -12.17 34.30
CA ALA A 209 -0.83 -12.88 34.89
C ALA A 209 -1.64 -11.94 35.77
N VAL A 210 -2.98 -12.02 35.66
CA VAL A 210 -3.93 -11.24 36.48
C VAL A 210 -4.89 -12.17 37.19
N GLU A 211 -5.28 -11.81 38.41
CA GLU A 211 -6.24 -12.61 39.13
C GLU A 211 -7.69 -12.25 38.75
N ASN A 212 -7.94 -10.99 38.44
CA ASN A 212 -9.26 -10.53 38.05
C ASN A 212 -9.17 -9.41 37.01
N ILE A 213 -9.82 -9.59 35.87
CA ILE A 213 -9.73 -8.66 34.74
C ILE A 213 -10.41 -7.31 34.99
N VAL A 214 -11.31 -7.21 35.97
CA VAL A 214 -12.03 -5.98 36.29
C VAL A 214 -11.27 -5.14 37.32
N THR A 215 -10.60 -5.79 38.28
CA THR A 215 -9.91 -5.12 39.41
C THR A 215 -8.43 -4.91 39.12
N ASP A 216 -7.75 -5.82 38.46
CA ASP A 216 -6.29 -5.86 38.39
C ASP A 216 -5.75 -5.21 37.10
N MET A 217 -6.56 -5.16 36.05
CA MET A 217 -6.20 -4.35 34.85
C MET A 217 -6.44 -2.87 35.15
N SER A 218 -5.41 -2.17 35.56
CA SER A 218 -5.44 -0.81 36.07
C SER A 218 -5.83 0.26 35.01
N GLY A 219 -5.94 -0.11 33.76
CA GLY A 219 -6.14 0.83 32.65
C GLY A 219 -7.48 0.78 31.95
N LEU A 220 -8.43 -0.05 32.35
CA LEU A 220 -9.79 0.02 31.76
C LEU A 220 -10.36 1.43 31.97
N LYS A 221 -10.60 2.17 30.88
CA LYS A 221 -11.34 3.43 30.92
C LYS A 221 -12.69 3.15 31.58
N ALA A 222 -13.18 4.08 32.42
CA ALA A 222 -14.39 3.86 33.20
C ALA A 222 -15.59 3.34 32.40
N LYS A 223 -15.77 3.87 31.18
CA LYS A 223 -16.85 3.44 30.27
C LYS A 223 -16.69 1.99 29.78
N GLU A 224 -15.46 1.50 29.63
CA GLU A 224 -15.18 0.13 29.20
C GLU A 224 -15.29 -0.87 30.32
N LYS A 225 -14.98 -0.48 31.58
CA LYS A 225 -15.21 -1.32 32.79
C LYS A 225 -16.67 -1.70 32.94
N ASP A 226 -17.56 -0.73 32.80
CA ASP A 226 -19.01 -0.98 32.87
C ASP A 226 -19.46 -1.92 31.77
N THR A 227 -18.96 -1.72 30.52
CA THR A 227 -19.27 -2.56 29.34
C THR A 227 -18.78 -3.99 29.54
N VAL A 228 -17.56 -4.19 30.01
CA VAL A 228 -16.98 -5.50 30.28
C VAL A 228 -17.74 -6.20 31.42
N SER A 229 -18.05 -5.47 32.53
CA SER A 229 -18.80 -6.02 33.64
C SER A 229 -20.22 -6.45 33.21
N GLU A 230 -20.90 -5.65 32.38
CA GLU A 230 -22.22 -5.99 31.82
C GLU A 230 -22.15 -7.22 30.93
N ALA A 231 -21.10 -7.30 30.09
CA ALA A 231 -20.86 -8.44 29.20
C ALA A 231 -20.63 -9.74 29.99
N LEU A 232 -19.79 -9.70 31.04
CA LEU A 232 -19.53 -10.82 31.93
C LEU A 232 -20.81 -11.34 32.60
N GLN A 233 -21.68 -10.42 33.10
CA GLN A 233 -22.93 -10.79 33.74
C GLN A 233 -24.00 -11.29 32.77
N SER A 234 -24.01 -10.76 31.53
CA SER A 234 -25.03 -11.08 30.53
C SER A 234 -24.64 -12.22 29.58
N GLY A 235 -23.39 -12.68 29.63
CA GLY A 235 -22.85 -13.65 28.65
C GLY A 235 -22.85 -13.16 27.22
N LYS A 236 -22.81 -11.85 26.99
CA LYS A 236 -22.76 -11.26 25.63
C LYS A 236 -21.33 -10.98 25.21
N LYS A 237 -21.04 -11.29 23.95
CA LYS A 237 -19.73 -10.93 23.43
C LYS A 237 -19.53 -9.42 23.39
N VAL A 238 -18.29 -9.00 23.66
CA VAL A 238 -17.89 -7.60 23.59
C VAL A 238 -16.45 -7.47 23.10
N HIS A 239 -16.21 -6.45 22.27
CA HIS A 239 -14.88 -5.95 21.95
C HIS A 239 -14.59 -4.73 22.83
N CYS A 240 -13.45 -4.74 23.50
CA CYS A 240 -13.01 -3.68 24.39
C CYS A 240 -11.52 -3.34 24.19
N ILE A 241 -11.14 -2.16 24.63
CA ILE A 241 -9.74 -1.75 24.67
C ILE A 241 -9.32 -1.78 26.13
N LEU A 242 -8.30 -2.57 26.41
CA LEU A 242 -7.67 -2.69 27.72
C LEU A 242 -6.33 -1.95 27.69
N GLU A 243 -6.05 -1.16 28.69
CA GLU A 243 -4.79 -0.47 28.85
C GLU A 243 -4.24 -0.76 30.22
N ASP A 244 -3.04 -1.28 30.31
CA ASP A 244 -2.31 -1.48 31.54
C ASP A 244 -0.85 -1.00 31.41
N ASP A 245 -0.14 -0.90 32.55
CA ASP A 245 1.23 -0.37 32.58
C ASP A 245 2.25 -1.30 31.92
N VAL A 246 1.93 -2.57 31.70
CA VAL A 246 2.84 -3.60 31.15
C VAL A 246 2.54 -3.82 29.66
N ARG A 247 1.26 -4.01 29.32
CA ARG A 247 0.82 -4.31 27.95
C ARG A 247 0.63 -3.07 27.09
N GLY A 248 0.39 -1.91 27.73
CA GLY A 248 -0.11 -0.73 27.05
C GLY A 248 -1.55 -0.93 26.54
N GLU A 249 -1.92 -0.21 25.48
CA GLU A 249 -3.24 -0.32 24.86
C GLU A 249 -3.34 -1.65 24.10
N THR A 250 -4.25 -2.52 24.52
CA THR A 250 -4.44 -3.88 23.97
C THR A 250 -5.90 -4.07 23.58
N GLN A 251 -6.15 -4.74 22.47
CA GLN A 251 -7.51 -5.08 22.04
C GLN A 251 -7.94 -6.37 22.70
N GLY A 252 -9.08 -6.34 23.39
CA GLY A 252 -9.69 -7.47 24.08
C GLY A 252 -10.98 -7.91 23.39
N TYR A 253 -11.13 -9.21 23.22
CA TYR A 253 -12.33 -9.88 22.70
C TYR A 253 -12.84 -10.83 23.76
N LEU A 254 -13.98 -10.50 24.33
CA LEU A 254 -14.65 -11.29 25.36
C LEU A 254 -15.83 -12.04 24.72
N VAL A 255 -15.77 -13.37 24.74
CA VAL A 255 -16.72 -14.26 24.04
C VAL A 255 -17.22 -15.35 25.01
N PRO A 256 -18.54 -15.67 25.06
CA PRO A 256 -19.04 -16.72 25.93
C PRO A 256 -18.55 -18.10 25.50
N ILE A 257 -18.25 -18.97 26.47
CA ILE A 257 -17.93 -20.39 26.25
C ILE A 257 -19.21 -21.20 26.38
N GLU A 258 -19.62 -21.86 25.31
CA GLU A 258 -20.86 -22.63 25.27
C GLU A 258 -20.87 -23.75 26.32
N GLY A 259 -22.00 -23.93 26.98
CA GLY A 259 -22.17 -24.97 28.01
C GLY A 259 -21.62 -24.59 29.39
N THR A 260 -21.15 -23.37 29.55
CA THR A 260 -20.65 -22.84 30.85
C THR A 260 -21.18 -21.42 31.10
N ASP A 261 -21.00 -20.92 32.37
CA ASP A 261 -21.22 -19.52 32.71
C ASP A 261 -19.94 -18.68 32.53
N TRP A 262 -18.95 -19.20 31.82
CA TRP A 262 -17.64 -18.61 31.65
C TRP A 262 -17.51 -17.89 30.30
N MET A 263 -16.55 -16.97 30.27
CA MET A 263 -16.19 -16.29 29.03
C MET A 263 -14.71 -16.48 28.72
N LEU A 264 -14.40 -16.50 27.44
CA LEU A 264 -13.04 -16.43 26.92
C LEU A 264 -12.68 -14.98 26.69
N LEU A 265 -11.60 -14.50 27.27
CA LEU A 265 -10.97 -13.24 26.95
C LEU A 265 -9.71 -13.50 26.15
N GLN A 266 -9.64 -12.97 24.93
CA GLN A 266 -8.42 -12.95 24.12
C GLN A 266 -7.88 -11.53 24.00
N LEU A 267 -6.58 -11.38 24.24
CA LEU A 267 -5.87 -10.10 24.19
C LEU A 267 -4.89 -10.11 23.01
N PHE A 268 -5.01 -9.10 22.17
CA PHE A 268 -4.13 -8.89 21.03
C PHE A 268 -3.42 -7.53 21.15
N PRO A 269 -2.08 -7.51 21.26
CA PRO A 269 -1.32 -6.26 21.26
C PRO A 269 -1.62 -5.43 20.01
N PRO A 270 -1.75 -4.11 20.11
CA PRO A 270 -2.10 -3.25 18.97
C PRO A 270 -1.06 -3.29 17.85
N GLU A 271 0.14 -3.69 18.18
CA GLU A 271 1.23 -3.87 17.22
C GLU A 271 0.99 -5.03 16.26
N VAL A 272 0.27 -6.06 16.69
CA VAL A 272 -0.13 -7.20 15.86
C VAL A 272 -1.06 -6.72 14.76
N ALA A 273 -2.12 -5.99 15.11
CA ALA A 273 -3.05 -5.42 14.13
C ALA A 273 -2.34 -4.44 13.18
N LYS A 274 -1.48 -3.54 13.72
CA LYS A 274 -0.70 -2.59 12.91
C LYS A 274 0.27 -3.30 11.96
N LYS A 275 0.90 -4.38 12.41
CA LYS A 275 1.88 -5.12 11.62
C LYS A 275 1.20 -5.92 10.51
N LEU A 276 0.06 -6.53 10.80
CA LEU A 276 -0.79 -7.22 9.81
C LEU A 276 -1.26 -6.25 8.72
N VAL A 277 -1.78 -5.09 9.11
CA VAL A 277 -2.15 -4.02 8.16
C VAL A 277 -0.95 -3.57 7.33
N LYS A 278 0.24 -3.46 7.92
CA LYS A 278 1.45 -3.04 7.22
C LYS A 278 1.97 -4.08 6.24
N GLU A 279 1.93 -5.37 6.59
CA GLU A 279 2.35 -6.46 5.70
C GLU A 279 1.45 -6.55 4.47
N VAL A 280 0.14 -6.43 4.64
CA VAL A 280 -0.83 -6.41 3.52
C VAL A 280 -0.68 -5.16 2.65
N ASN A 281 -0.34 -4.00 3.23
CA ASN A 281 -0.19 -2.72 2.51
C ASN A 281 1.12 -2.55 1.75
N THR A 282 2.09 -3.46 1.86
CA THR A 282 3.41 -3.31 1.20
C THR A 282 3.27 -3.27 -0.31
N ASP A 283 2.43 -4.10 -0.89
CA ASP A 283 2.19 -4.18 -2.34
C ASP A 283 1.45 -2.93 -2.87
N GLU A 284 0.50 -2.39 -2.11
CA GLU A 284 -0.23 -1.17 -2.47
C GLU A 284 0.66 0.07 -2.40
N ASN A 285 1.54 0.17 -1.40
CA ASN A 285 2.53 1.25 -1.30
C ASN A 285 3.52 1.23 -2.46
N PHE A 286 3.92 0.03 -2.92
CA PHE A 286 4.75 -0.14 -4.10
C PHE A 286 4.03 0.32 -5.38
N ALA A 287 2.76 -0.06 -5.56
CA ALA A 287 1.95 0.38 -6.69
C ALA A 287 1.77 1.91 -6.71
N MET A 288 1.53 2.53 -5.55
CA MET A 288 1.46 4.00 -5.42
C MET A 288 2.79 4.67 -5.76
N GLY A 289 3.91 4.08 -5.34
CA GLY A 289 5.25 4.55 -5.71
C GLY A 289 5.46 4.55 -7.22
N LEU A 290 5.02 3.49 -7.92
CA LEU A 290 5.06 3.42 -9.38
C LEU A 290 4.19 4.50 -10.04
N VAL A 291 2.97 4.71 -9.56
CA VAL A 291 2.09 5.77 -10.08
C VAL A 291 2.72 7.15 -9.89
N ALA A 292 3.31 7.42 -8.72
CA ALA A 292 4.03 8.67 -8.46
C ALA A 292 5.21 8.86 -9.42
N LEU A 293 6.00 7.83 -9.68
CA LEU A 293 7.12 7.87 -10.65
C LEU A 293 6.63 8.15 -12.07
N VAL A 294 5.55 7.49 -12.52
CA VAL A 294 4.94 7.75 -13.83
C VAL A 294 4.46 9.20 -13.92
N MET A 295 3.87 9.73 -12.86
CA MET A 295 3.42 11.12 -12.81
C MET A 295 4.60 12.10 -12.89
N ILE A 296 5.68 11.86 -12.16
CA ILE A 296 6.91 12.67 -12.21
C ILE A 296 7.50 12.63 -13.63
N TRP A 297 7.60 11.45 -14.22
CA TRP A 297 8.08 11.29 -15.60
C TRP A 297 7.22 12.06 -16.60
N PHE A 298 5.90 11.98 -16.49
CA PHE A 298 4.98 12.73 -17.33
C PHE A 298 5.12 14.25 -17.13
N GLY A 299 5.33 14.72 -15.90
CA GLY A 299 5.62 16.13 -15.59
C GLY A 299 6.90 16.61 -16.26
N ILE A 300 7.98 15.82 -16.22
CA ILE A 300 9.26 16.13 -16.87
C ILE A 300 9.07 16.18 -18.40
N GLN A 301 8.39 15.20 -18.98
CA GLN A 301 8.10 15.17 -20.42
C GLN A 301 7.25 16.37 -20.86
N SER A 302 6.26 16.74 -20.07
CA SER A 302 5.42 17.91 -20.33
C SER A 302 6.24 19.21 -20.29
N ALA A 303 7.10 19.39 -19.28
CA ALA A 303 7.99 20.52 -19.15
C ALA A 303 9.00 20.60 -20.30
N TYR A 304 9.58 19.48 -20.70
CA TYR A 304 10.51 19.39 -21.83
C TYR A 304 9.81 19.75 -23.16
N SER A 305 8.62 19.22 -23.40
CA SER A 305 7.82 19.52 -24.59
C SER A 305 7.41 20.99 -24.64
N TYR A 306 7.10 21.57 -23.46
CA TYR A 306 6.81 22.99 -23.32
C TYR A 306 8.02 23.84 -23.71
N LYS A 307 9.20 23.56 -23.17
CA LYS A 307 10.45 24.26 -23.47
C LYS A 307 10.76 24.19 -24.96
N LYS A 308 10.70 23.00 -25.56
CA LYS A 308 10.97 22.80 -26.99
C LYS A 308 10.00 23.59 -27.89
N ARG A 309 8.72 23.67 -27.55
CA ARG A 309 7.74 24.50 -28.27
C ARG A 309 8.03 25.98 -28.17
N THR A 310 8.38 26.46 -26.98
CA THR A 310 8.73 27.86 -26.76
C THR A 310 9.96 28.26 -27.58
N ASP A 311 11.00 27.42 -27.60
CA ASP A 311 12.20 27.64 -28.39
C ASP A 311 11.91 27.67 -29.90
N MET A 312 11.02 26.79 -30.38
CA MET A 312 10.59 26.80 -31.80
C MET A 312 9.81 28.06 -32.16
N ILE A 313 8.96 28.56 -31.26
CA ILE A 313 8.21 29.81 -31.49
C ILE A 313 9.19 31.00 -31.59
N HIS A 314 10.15 31.10 -30.67
CA HIS A 314 11.16 32.16 -30.72
C HIS A 314 12.04 32.09 -31.99
N LYS A 315 12.44 30.90 -32.43
CA LYS A 315 13.17 30.73 -33.68
C LYS A 315 12.35 31.17 -34.89
N ARG A 316 11.07 30.83 -34.92
CA ARG A 316 10.14 31.22 -35.99
C ARG A 316 9.88 32.73 -36.02
N GLU A 317 9.73 33.36 -34.84
CA GLU A 317 9.60 34.82 -34.73
C GLU A 317 10.87 35.55 -35.21
N ALA A 318 12.06 35.05 -34.84
CA ALA A 318 13.33 35.56 -35.31
C ALA A 318 13.48 35.45 -36.83
N SER A 319 13.17 34.27 -37.40
CA SER A 319 13.19 34.04 -38.85
C SER A 319 12.22 34.94 -39.61
N ASN A 320 10.99 35.10 -39.10
CA ASN A 320 9.99 36.02 -39.68
C ASN A 320 10.43 37.46 -39.60
N ARG A 321 11.12 37.86 -38.54
CA ARG A 321 11.66 39.23 -38.37
C ARG A 321 12.77 39.52 -39.39
N VAL A 322 13.67 38.56 -39.61
CA VAL A 322 14.72 38.65 -40.64
C VAL A 322 14.09 38.73 -42.03
N ALA A 323 13.11 37.89 -42.32
CA ALA A 323 12.40 37.91 -43.61
C ALA A 323 11.70 39.27 -43.85
N SER A 324 11.06 39.86 -42.79
CA SER A 324 10.42 41.17 -42.88
C SER A 324 11.43 42.31 -43.08
N LEU A 325 12.60 42.21 -42.41
CA LEU A 325 13.67 43.23 -42.61
C LEU A 325 14.26 43.14 -44.03
N LEU A 326 14.49 41.92 -44.52
CA LEU A 326 14.93 41.71 -45.91
C LEU A 326 13.89 42.27 -46.91
N GLN A 327 12.61 42.08 -46.64
CA GLN A 327 11.53 42.58 -47.53
C GLN A 327 11.47 44.12 -47.54
N ASN A 328 11.77 44.77 -46.42
CA ASN A 328 11.82 46.26 -46.34
C ASN A 328 13.07 46.84 -47.06
N VAL A 329 14.20 46.14 -47.05
CA VAL A 329 15.41 46.54 -47.76
C VAL A 329 15.29 46.24 -49.27
N ALA A 330 14.39 45.40 -49.63
CA ALA A 330 14.19 44.88 -50.97
C ALA A 330 13.54 45.82 -51.93
N ASP A 331 12.86 46.85 -51.42
CA ASP A 331 12.21 47.82 -52.31
C ASP A 331 13.23 48.64 -53.19
N ASP A 332 14.51 48.61 -52.79
CA ASP A 332 15.59 49.28 -53.49
C ASP A 332 16.32 48.39 -54.50
N PHE A 333 16.02 47.10 -54.55
CA PHE A 333 16.68 46.15 -55.43
C PHE A 333 15.71 45.42 -56.38
N ILE A 334 16.09 45.28 -57.65
CA ILE A 334 15.34 44.58 -58.68
C ILE A 334 15.47 43.07 -58.48
N CYS A 335 16.63 42.57 -58.06
CA CYS A 335 16.91 41.18 -57.79
C CYS A 335 18.05 41.07 -56.77
N LEU A 336 17.95 40.03 -55.88
CA LEU A 336 19.03 39.58 -55.00
C LEU A 336 19.29 38.12 -55.26
N ILE A 337 20.57 37.77 -55.44
CA ILE A 337 21.00 36.40 -55.66
C ILE A 337 22.08 36.09 -54.63
N ASP A 338 21.89 35.01 -53.89
CA ASP A 338 22.92 34.44 -53.01
C ASP A 338 23.60 33.26 -53.74
N VAL A 339 24.93 33.28 -53.78
CA VAL A 339 25.73 32.26 -54.49
C VAL A 339 26.70 31.60 -53.52
N ASN A 340 26.56 30.34 -53.32
CA ASN A 340 27.53 29.57 -52.57
C ASN A 340 28.81 29.34 -53.43
N LEU A 341 29.87 30.07 -53.10
CA LEU A 341 31.14 30.04 -53.86
C LEU A 341 31.86 28.69 -53.86
N LYS A 342 31.49 27.73 -52.98
CA LYS A 342 32.09 26.38 -52.96
C LYS A 342 31.32 25.40 -53.83
N THR A 343 29.99 25.46 -53.84
CA THR A 343 29.14 24.55 -54.60
C THR A 343 28.71 25.13 -55.97
N GLU A 344 28.92 26.41 -56.18
CA GLU A 344 28.48 27.20 -57.34
C GLU A 344 26.95 27.20 -57.51
N GLN A 345 26.24 26.73 -56.49
CA GLN A 345 24.77 26.77 -56.45
C GLN A 345 24.29 28.14 -55.99
N GLU A 346 23.20 28.58 -56.61
CA GLU A 346 22.58 29.87 -56.30
C GLU A 346 21.21 29.67 -55.63
N GLU A 347 20.89 30.56 -54.69
CA GLU A 347 19.56 30.72 -54.12
C GLU A 347 19.05 32.10 -54.45
N GLN A 348 17.91 32.15 -55.19
CA GLN A 348 17.37 33.42 -55.65
C GLN A 348 16.32 33.98 -54.67
N PHE A 349 16.55 35.15 -54.18
CA PHE A 349 15.57 35.94 -53.39
C PHE A 349 14.97 37.01 -54.31
N ARG A 350 13.73 36.84 -54.74
CA ARG A 350 13.03 37.83 -55.53
C ARG A 350 12.39 38.87 -54.61
N LEU A 351 12.67 40.12 -54.87
CA LEU A 351 12.36 41.20 -53.94
C LEU A 351 11.38 42.28 -54.49
N SER A 352 11.16 42.37 -55.77
CA SER A 352 10.31 43.44 -56.33
C SER A 352 8.89 42.96 -56.68
N LYS A 353 7.87 43.75 -56.37
CA LYS A 353 6.44 43.55 -56.66
C LYS A 353 6.00 43.96 -58.06
N GLY A 354 6.91 44.31 -58.96
CA GLY A 354 6.59 44.79 -60.27
C GLY A 354 7.07 43.86 -61.37
N GLU A 355 6.15 43.51 -62.29
CA GLU A 355 6.25 42.92 -63.63
C GLU A 355 7.46 42.09 -64.05
N LYS A 356 7.15 40.85 -64.42
CA LYS A 356 7.80 39.96 -65.42
C LYS A 356 9.31 40.17 -65.76
N ILE A 357 10.16 40.08 -64.79
CA ILE A 357 11.57 39.68 -64.97
C ILE A 357 11.67 38.22 -64.52
N THR A 358 11.05 37.26 -65.24
CA THR A 358 10.75 36.02 -64.58
C THR A 358 11.18 34.78 -65.30
N ASP A 359 11.43 34.79 -66.57
CA ASP A 359 11.66 33.52 -67.28
C ASP A 359 13.11 33.02 -67.21
N TRP A 360 14.08 33.90 -66.89
CA TRP A 360 15.46 33.47 -66.72
C TRP A 360 15.76 32.90 -65.33
N ALA A 361 14.92 33.17 -64.36
CA ALA A 361 15.09 32.84 -62.94
C ALA A 361 14.35 31.55 -62.52
N GLN A 362 13.66 30.85 -63.42
CA GLN A 362 12.97 29.59 -63.16
C GLN A 362 13.86 28.39 -63.45
N GLY A 363 14.33 27.68 -62.43
CA GLY A 363 15.11 26.46 -62.50
C GLY A 363 16.27 26.44 -61.51
N ASN A 364 16.79 25.24 -61.20
CA ASN A 364 17.97 25.06 -60.36
C ASN A 364 19.19 25.18 -61.30
N PHE A 365 19.76 26.37 -61.40
CA PHE A 365 20.92 26.62 -62.27
C PHE A 365 22.17 26.86 -61.45
N ASP A 366 23.33 26.53 -62.03
CA ASP A 366 24.58 27.04 -61.50
C ASP A 366 24.76 28.52 -61.84
N TYR A 367 25.58 29.20 -61.10
CA TYR A 367 25.84 30.66 -61.27
C TYR A 367 26.19 31.00 -62.72
N THR A 368 27.04 30.24 -63.36
CA THR A 368 27.51 30.53 -64.74
C THR A 368 26.35 30.52 -65.72
N ASN A 369 25.51 29.50 -65.65
CA ASN A 369 24.35 29.40 -66.56
C ASN A 369 23.32 30.51 -66.25
N CYS A 370 23.15 30.89 -65.00
CA CYS A 370 22.24 31.97 -64.63
C CYS A 370 22.72 33.33 -65.19
N ILE A 371 23.97 33.65 -65.00
CA ILE A 371 24.57 34.89 -65.49
C ILE A 371 24.53 34.95 -66.97
N GLU A 372 24.82 33.84 -67.69
CA GLU A 372 24.70 33.81 -69.16
C GLU A 372 23.28 34.07 -69.66
N ARG A 373 22.28 33.45 -69.02
CA ARG A 373 20.88 33.70 -69.38
C ARG A 373 20.47 35.15 -69.07
N TYR A 374 20.88 35.67 -67.96
CA TYR A 374 20.64 37.07 -67.60
C TYR A 374 21.26 38.02 -68.63
N ALA A 375 22.52 37.79 -68.97
CA ALA A 375 23.24 38.63 -69.96
C ALA A 375 22.55 38.61 -71.34
N ARG A 376 22.03 37.44 -71.75
CA ARG A 376 21.33 37.33 -73.04
C ARG A 376 19.96 37.96 -73.11
N GLN A 377 19.22 37.90 -71.94
CA GLN A 377 17.82 38.31 -71.93
C GLN A 377 17.62 39.75 -71.42
N VAL A 378 18.52 40.22 -70.57
CA VAL A 378 18.34 41.49 -69.84
C VAL A 378 19.40 42.51 -70.23
N VAL A 379 20.68 42.15 -70.35
CA VAL A 379 21.75 43.08 -70.67
C VAL A 379 21.71 43.49 -72.11
N SER A 380 21.83 44.83 -72.34
CA SER A 380 21.84 45.33 -73.70
C SER A 380 23.01 44.77 -74.55
N GLU A 381 22.82 44.67 -75.83
CA GLU A 381 23.80 44.03 -76.72
C GLU A 381 25.19 44.69 -76.66
N LYS A 382 25.21 46.00 -76.47
CA LYS A 382 26.47 46.79 -76.40
C LYS A 382 27.30 46.54 -75.15
N ASP A 383 26.65 46.16 -74.05
CA ASP A 383 27.30 45.92 -72.73
C ASP A 383 27.46 44.42 -72.39
N ARG A 384 26.92 43.51 -73.24
CA ARG A 384 26.84 42.07 -72.91
C ARG A 384 28.22 41.42 -72.71
N ASP A 385 29.13 41.71 -73.58
CA ASP A 385 30.49 41.10 -73.53
C ASP A 385 31.23 41.62 -72.26
N ARG A 386 31.11 42.91 -71.98
CA ARG A 386 31.73 43.53 -70.83
C ARG A 386 31.10 43.01 -69.51
N PHE A 387 29.78 42.83 -69.54
CA PHE A 387 29.05 42.26 -68.38
C PHE A 387 29.50 40.84 -68.16
N MET A 388 29.49 39.97 -69.18
CA MET A 388 29.90 38.57 -69.04
C MET A 388 31.33 38.44 -68.55
N GLU A 389 32.26 39.25 -69.09
CA GLU A 389 33.65 39.20 -68.63
C GLU A 389 33.82 39.67 -67.20
N ALA A 390 33.11 40.72 -66.80
CA ALA A 390 33.17 41.28 -65.40
C ALA A 390 32.55 40.33 -64.36
N THR A 391 31.52 39.56 -64.77
CA THR A 391 30.77 38.69 -63.88
C THR A 391 31.23 37.21 -63.88
N ARG A 392 32.31 36.90 -64.58
CA ARG A 392 32.92 35.56 -64.52
C ARG A 392 33.32 35.27 -63.07
N LEU A 393 32.99 34.07 -62.61
CA LEU A 393 33.15 33.68 -61.21
C LEU A 393 34.62 33.72 -60.77
N ASP A 394 35.55 33.30 -61.64
CA ASP A 394 37.00 33.37 -61.36
C ASP A 394 37.52 34.82 -61.21
N LYS A 395 36.96 35.75 -61.96
CA LYS A 395 37.27 37.17 -61.89
C LYS A 395 36.65 37.84 -60.67
N LEU A 396 35.37 37.56 -60.42
CA LEU A 396 34.68 38.03 -59.23
C LEU A 396 35.36 37.57 -57.94
N LYS A 397 35.72 36.30 -57.83
CA LYS A 397 36.47 35.75 -56.68
C LYS A 397 37.77 36.53 -56.43
N LYS A 398 38.49 36.92 -57.46
CA LYS A 398 39.73 37.71 -57.33
C LYS A 398 39.45 39.15 -56.88
N VAL A 399 38.52 39.84 -57.55
CA VAL A 399 38.16 41.19 -57.21
C VAL A 399 37.59 41.32 -55.78
N LEU A 400 36.72 40.38 -55.41
CA LEU A 400 36.09 40.37 -54.09
C LEU A 400 37.06 39.92 -52.97
N ALA A 401 38.18 39.26 -53.30
CA ALA A 401 39.24 38.97 -52.35
C ALA A 401 40.06 40.23 -51.99
N GLU A 402 40.11 41.20 -52.90
CA GLU A 402 40.83 42.48 -52.70
C GLU A 402 39.92 43.64 -52.23
N GLN A 403 38.64 43.60 -52.59
CA GLN A 403 37.64 44.64 -52.31
C GLN A 403 36.40 44.02 -51.68
N LYS A 404 35.84 44.70 -50.67
CA LYS A 404 34.63 44.21 -49.99
C LYS A 404 33.39 44.18 -50.89
N ASP A 405 33.27 45.19 -51.75
CA ASP A 405 32.17 45.34 -52.70
C ASP A 405 32.68 45.63 -54.09
N PHE A 406 32.06 45.05 -55.11
CA PHE A 406 32.30 45.34 -56.52
C PHE A 406 31.01 45.84 -57.17
N TYR A 407 31.08 46.93 -57.89
CA TYR A 407 29.95 47.56 -58.54
C TYR A 407 30.15 47.52 -60.04
N LEU A 408 29.13 47.10 -60.78
CA LEU A 408 29.12 47.03 -62.24
C LEU A 408 27.89 47.77 -62.77
N GLU A 409 28.12 48.85 -63.50
CA GLU A 409 27.06 49.57 -64.22
C GLU A 409 26.95 49.04 -65.66
N TYR A 410 25.72 48.81 -66.11
CA TYR A 410 25.42 48.28 -67.45
C TYR A 410 24.03 48.74 -67.89
N ASP A 411 23.84 48.83 -69.19
CA ASP A 411 22.57 49.12 -69.78
C ASP A 411 21.77 47.84 -70.01
N ALA A 412 20.50 47.82 -69.58
CA ALA A 412 19.61 46.67 -69.58
C ALA A 412 18.29 46.97 -70.32
N MET A 413 17.72 45.93 -70.95
CA MET A 413 16.41 46.02 -71.60
C MET A 413 15.35 45.40 -70.65
N ILE A 414 14.52 46.25 -70.07
CA ILE A 414 13.44 45.82 -69.15
C ILE A 414 12.11 46.30 -69.71
N GLY A 415 11.19 45.34 -70.00
CA GLY A 415 9.88 45.66 -70.54
C GLY A 415 9.90 46.30 -71.91
N GLY A 416 11.05 46.21 -72.68
CA GLY A 416 11.23 46.80 -73.94
C GLY A 416 11.85 48.22 -73.92
N GLU A 417 12.16 48.74 -72.77
CA GLU A 417 12.85 50.01 -72.58
C GLU A 417 14.30 49.80 -72.15
N GLU A 418 15.19 50.63 -72.64
CA GLU A 418 16.58 50.65 -72.17
C GLU A 418 16.73 51.44 -70.91
N CYS A 419 17.24 50.79 -69.85
CA CYS A 419 17.49 51.40 -68.57
C CYS A 419 18.90 51.08 -68.07
N ARG A 420 19.47 51.98 -67.25
CA ARG A 420 20.80 51.78 -66.66
C ARG A 420 20.65 51.15 -65.29
N LEU A 421 21.32 50.00 -65.11
CA LEU A 421 21.35 49.25 -63.87
C LEU A 421 22.74 49.24 -63.25
N GLN A 422 22.78 49.04 -61.95
CA GLN A 422 23.99 48.81 -61.18
C GLN A 422 23.88 47.47 -60.45
N GLY A 423 24.79 46.55 -60.77
CA GLY A 423 24.98 45.31 -60.03
C GLY A 423 25.98 45.55 -58.90
N LYS A 424 25.59 45.18 -57.69
CA LYS A 424 26.50 45.14 -56.54
C LYS A 424 26.80 43.70 -56.20
N PHE A 425 28.08 43.35 -56.17
CA PHE A 425 28.58 42.08 -55.72
C PHE A 425 29.33 42.28 -54.42
N THR A 426 29.02 41.41 -53.43
CA THR A 426 29.61 41.49 -52.09
C THR A 426 29.81 40.07 -51.53
N ILE A 427 30.85 39.87 -50.72
CA ILE A 427 31.02 38.67 -49.95
C ILE A 427 30.34 38.81 -48.63
N CYS A 428 29.37 37.93 -48.32
CA CYS A 428 28.86 37.77 -46.98
C CYS A 428 29.86 36.90 -46.20
N GLU A 429 30.46 37.45 -45.14
CA GLU A 429 31.31 36.66 -44.23
C GLU A 429 30.50 35.51 -43.66
N GLU A 430 31.14 34.36 -43.44
CA GLU A 430 30.53 33.11 -42.89
C GLU A 430 29.95 33.32 -41.48
N GLY A 431 28.86 34.06 -41.38
CA GLY A 431 28.14 34.32 -40.14
C GLY A 431 26.73 33.71 -40.05
N PHE A 432 26.23 33.10 -41.11
CA PHE A 432 24.95 32.37 -41.13
C PHE A 432 25.14 30.86 -41.21
N LYS A 433 26.17 30.36 -40.54
CA LYS A 433 26.24 28.92 -40.27
C LYS A 433 25.60 28.68 -38.92
N GLU A 434 24.54 27.86 -38.96
CA GLU A 434 23.92 27.17 -37.83
C GLU A 434 23.19 28.08 -36.82
N ALA A 435 21.93 28.29 -37.11
CA ALA A 435 20.95 28.41 -36.09
C ALA A 435 19.78 27.44 -36.35
#